data_761529b2ddfbd774ad093e323d267dca
#
_entry.id   761529b2ddfbd774ad093e323d267dca
#
_cell.length_a   1.000
_cell.length_b   1.000
_cell.length_c   1.000
_cell.angle_alpha   90.00
_cell.angle_beta   90.00
_cell.angle_gamma   90.00
#
_symmetry.space_group_name_H-M   'P 1'
#
loop_
_entity.id
_entity.type
_entity.pdbx_description
1 polymer ?
#
loop_
_entity_poly.entity_id
_entity_poly.type
_entity_poly.pdbx_seq_one_letter_code
_entity_poly.pdbx_strand_id
1 'polypeptide(L)'
;MRNKTTQFITIAAIVSSLYTVLTILTNFIPPIGGVFQFRAAEAMCILPMFTPAAIPGLAIGCLLTNIIIGAGPWDIIFGTLATLLGAVISFLLAYRKNDITGGNFTLRAILAAIPPVITNALLIPIVIFQMSPELPRTFGTYMLTALDVAWGELICAGILGVGLAFALRPYIKRMLDKK
;
A
#
# COMPACT_ATOMS: atom_id res chain seq x y z
N MET A 1 -31.68 -6.49 -4.42
CA MET A 1 -30.43 -7.16 -3.98
C MET A 1 -29.25 -6.52 -4.73
N ARG A 2 -28.32 -5.88 -4.02
CA ARG A 2 -27.15 -5.29 -4.68
C ARG A 2 -26.23 -6.41 -5.17
N ASN A 3 -25.93 -6.43 -6.47
CA ASN A 3 -25.08 -7.46 -7.07
C ASN A 3 -23.69 -7.45 -6.40
N LYS A 4 -23.21 -8.60 -5.91
CA LYS A 4 -21.91 -8.73 -5.23
C LYS A 4 -20.75 -8.25 -6.12
N THR A 5 -20.86 -8.50 -7.43
CA THR A 5 -19.89 -8.06 -8.42
C THR A 5 -19.83 -6.53 -8.52
N THR A 6 -20.98 -5.87 -8.57
CA THR A 6 -21.06 -4.41 -8.61
C THR A 6 -20.45 -3.80 -7.35
N GLN A 7 -20.70 -4.37 -6.16
CA GLN A 7 -20.10 -3.91 -4.92
C GLN A 7 -18.58 -4.06 -4.93
N PHE A 8 -18.07 -5.18 -5.42
CA PHE A 8 -16.63 -5.43 -5.52
C PHE A 8 -15.96 -4.40 -6.42
N ILE A 9 -16.50 -4.20 -7.62
CA ILE A 9 -15.97 -3.22 -8.59
C ILE A 9 -16.03 -1.79 -8.02
N THR A 10 -17.15 -1.41 -7.40
CA THR A 10 -17.31 -0.08 -6.80
C THR A 10 -16.27 0.18 -5.71
N ILE A 11 -16.04 -0.79 -4.80
CA ILE A 11 -15.04 -0.65 -3.74
C ILE A 11 -13.64 -0.55 -4.34
N ALA A 12 -13.30 -1.39 -5.32
CA ALA A 12 -12.02 -1.34 -6.00
C ALA A 12 -11.77 0.02 -6.69
N ALA A 13 -12.80 0.57 -7.37
CA ALA A 13 -12.71 1.87 -8.01
C ALA A 13 -12.51 3.01 -6.99
N ILE A 14 -13.25 2.99 -5.87
CA ILE A 14 -13.08 3.98 -4.79
C ILE A 14 -11.67 3.91 -4.21
N VAL A 15 -11.18 2.70 -3.90
CA VAL A 15 -9.83 2.50 -3.36
C VAL A 15 -8.78 3.01 -4.36
N SER A 16 -8.92 2.66 -5.64
CA SER A 16 -8.01 3.14 -6.70
C SER A 16 -7.99 4.65 -6.80
N SER A 17 -9.16 5.29 -6.83
CA SER A 17 -9.27 6.76 -6.93
C SER A 17 -8.66 7.46 -5.72
N LEU A 18 -8.94 6.97 -4.50
CA LEU A 18 -8.38 7.54 -3.28
C LEU A 18 -6.86 7.36 -3.22
N TYR A 19 -6.35 6.18 -3.58
CA TYR A 19 -4.91 5.94 -3.65
C TYR A 19 -4.24 6.90 -4.63
N THR A 20 -4.79 7.05 -5.84
CA THR A 20 -4.28 7.96 -6.87
C THR A 20 -4.25 9.41 -6.37
N VAL A 21 -5.36 9.90 -5.82
CA VAL A 21 -5.43 11.27 -5.30
C VAL A 21 -4.44 11.51 -4.17
N LEU A 22 -4.38 10.60 -3.18
CA LEU A 22 -3.45 10.71 -2.06
C LEU A 22 -1.99 10.71 -2.51
N THR A 23 -1.63 9.85 -3.46
CA THR A 23 -0.27 9.81 -3.98
C THR A 23 0.08 11.09 -4.75
N ILE A 24 -0.82 11.59 -5.60
CA ILE A 24 -0.59 12.86 -6.32
C ILE A 24 -0.41 14.02 -5.34
N LEU A 25 -1.26 14.11 -4.31
CA LEU A 25 -1.15 15.17 -3.30
C LEU A 25 0.16 15.09 -2.52
N THR A 26 0.61 13.89 -2.14
CA THR A 26 1.87 13.72 -1.41
C THR A 26 3.10 13.84 -2.30
N ASN A 27 2.96 13.68 -3.62
CA ASN A 27 4.07 13.89 -4.56
C ASN A 27 4.53 15.37 -4.63
N PHE A 28 3.70 16.32 -4.19
CA PHE A 28 4.10 17.72 -4.04
C PHE A 28 4.95 17.97 -2.79
N ILE A 29 5.03 17.03 -1.87
CA ILE A 29 5.89 17.12 -0.69
C ILE A 29 7.30 16.73 -1.12
N PRO A 30 8.29 17.64 -1.04
CA PRO A 30 9.66 17.31 -1.43
C PRO A 30 10.21 16.19 -0.53
N PRO A 31 11.11 15.33 -1.05
CA PRO A 31 11.73 14.29 -0.27
C PRO A 31 12.43 14.86 0.98
N ILE A 32 12.14 14.31 2.14
CA ILE A 32 12.78 14.72 3.40
C ILE A 32 14.19 14.13 3.44
N GLY A 33 15.19 14.97 3.64
CA GLY A 33 16.59 14.54 3.60
C GLY A 33 17.12 14.12 2.24
N GLY A 34 16.37 14.42 1.15
CA GLY A 34 16.77 14.13 -0.23
C GLY A 34 16.50 12.69 -0.71
N VAL A 35 16.10 11.78 0.17
CA VAL A 35 15.90 10.35 -0.15
C VAL A 35 14.53 9.85 0.29
N PHE A 36 14.07 10.27 1.46
CA PHE A 36 12.80 9.82 2.02
C PHE A 36 11.59 10.42 1.29
N GLN A 37 10.88 9.60 0.50
CA GLN A 37 9.65 10.01 -0.15
C GLN A 37 8.42 9.59 0.67
N PHE A 38 7.66 10.57 1.17
CA PHE A 38 6.44 10.34 1.93
C PHE A 38 5.28 10.00 0.99
N ARG A 39 4.77 8.77 1.06
CA ARG A 39 3.63 8.29 0.27
C ARG A 39 2.45 7.93 1.19
N ALA A 40 1.60 8.91 1.54
CA ALA A 40 0.46 8.66 2.43
C ALA A 40 -0.51 7.59 1.91
N ALA A 41 -0.58 7.38 0.60
CA ALA A 41 -1.42 6.36 0.00
C ALA A 41 -1.03 4.93 0.43
N GLU A 42 0.23 4.69 0.83
CA GLU A 42 0.67 3.39 1.33
C GLU A 42 -0.04 2.99 2.64
N ALA A 43 -0.58 3.95 3.39
CA ALA A 43 -1.47 3.65 4.52
C ALA A 43 -2.69 2.83 4.11
N MET A 44 -3.14 2.95 2.85
CA MET A 44 -4.28 2.18 2.32
C MET A 44 -3.93 0.71 2.05
N CYS A 45 -2.66 0.31 2.06
CA CYS A 45 -2.23 -1.07 1.93
C CYS A 45 -2.68 -1.96 3.10
N ILE A 46 -3.28 -1.38 4.15
CA ILE A 46 -3.98 -2.09 5.22
C ILE A 46 -5.37 -2.60 4.80
N LEU A 47 -6.02 -2.02 3.78
CA LEU A 47 -7.40 -2.29 3.40
C LEU A 47 -7.69 -3.74 2.98
N PRO A 48 -6.74 -4.51 2.39
CA PRO A 48 -6.95 -5.92 2.11
C PRO A 48 -7.37 -6.76 3.33
N MET A 49 -7.01 -6.36 4.55
CA MET A 49 -7.49 -7.06 5.77
C MET A 49 -9.01 -6.99 5.94
N PHE A 50 -9.69 -6.05 5.33
CA PHE A 50 -11.14 -5.86 5.40
C PHE A 50 -11.88 -6.37 4.18
N THR A 51 -11.29 -6.26 2.98
CA THR A 51 -11.96 -6.60 1.73
C THR A 51 -10.99 -7.01 0.63
N PRO A 52 -11.26 -8.11 -0.10
CA PRO A 52 -10.45 -8.52 -1.24
C PRO A 52 -10.52 -7.52 -2.41
N ALA A 53 -11.54 -6.67 -2.48
CA ALA A 53 -11.67 -5.64 -3.52
C ALA A 53 -10.58 -4.57 -3.42
N ALA A 54 -9.93 -4.42 -2.26
CA ALA A 54 -8.81 -3.50 -2.09
C ALA A 54 -7.57 -3.94 -2.89
N ILE A 55 -7.37 -5.23 -3.14
CA ILE A 55 -6.21 -5.72 -3.88
C ILE A 55 -6.13 -5.10 -5.29
N PRO A 56 -7.12 -5.31 -6.19
CA PRO A 56 -7.09 -4.67 -7.49
C PRO A 56 -7.19 -3.14 -7.39
N GLY A 57 -7.90 -2.60 -6.39
CA GLY A 57 -7.99 -1.15 -6.18
C GLY A 57 -6.65 -0.50 -5.94
N LEU A 58 -5.82 -1.05 -5.07
CA LEU A 58 -4.46 -0.56 -4.77
C LEU A 58 -3.53 -0.70 -5.99
N ALA A 59 -3.53 -1.87 -6.63
CA ALA A 59 -2.67 -2.10 -7.80
C ALA A 59 -3.01 -1.15 -8.96
N ILE A 60 -4.30 -0.98 -9.28
CA ILE A 60 -4.74 -0.04 -10.33
C ILE A 60 -4.45 1.40 -9.91
N GLY A 61 -4.67 1.77 -8.65
CA GLY A 61 -4.36 3.10 -8.14
C GLY A 61 -2.86 3.43 -8.25
N CYS A 62 -1.98 2.50 -7.87
CA CYS A 62 -0.55 2.66 -8.01
C CYS A 62 -0.13 2.78 -9.49
N LEU A 63 -0.65 1.91 -10.36
CA LEU A 63 -0.41 1.95 -11.80
C LEU A 63 -0.82 3.31 -12.41
N LEU A 64 -2.05 3.74 -12.15
CA LEU A 64 -2.58 5.00 -12.68
C LEU A 64 -1.76 6.19 -12.17
N THR A 65 -1.43 6.20 -10.89
CA THR A 65 -0.62 7.29 -10.33
C THR A 65 0.73 7.39 -10.99
N ASN A 66 1.46 6.27 -11.10
CA ASN A 66 2.79 6.25 -11.70
C ASN A 66 2.77 6.72 -13.17
N ILE A 67 1.70 6.40 -13.91
CA ILE A 67 1.49 6.91 -15.27
C ILE A 67 1.23 8.43 -15.25
N ILE A 68 0.33 8.91 -14.37
CA ILE A 68 -0.08 10.33 -14.31
C ILE A 68 1.07 11.24 -13.90
N ILE A 69 1.88 10.82 -12.91
CA ILE A 69 3.03 11.63 -12.47
C ILE A 69 4.25 11.51 -13.39
N GLY A 70 4.16 10.70 -14.46
CA GLY A 70 5.27 10.50 -15.39
C GLY A 70 6.43 9.71 -14.80
N ALA A 71 6.16 8.78 -13.88
CA ALA A 71 7.18 7.89 -13.33
C ALA A 71 7.84 7.06 -14.44
N GLY A 72 9.10 6.70 -14.25
CA GLY A 72 9.82 5.88 -15.22
C GLY A 72 9.18 4.49 -15.41
N PRO A 73 9.42 3.82 -16.57
CA PRO A 73 8.79 2.53 -16.88
C PRO A 73 9.08 1.45 -15.82
N TRP A 74 10.24 1.50 -15.19
CA TRP A 74 10.61 0.60 -14.11
C TRP A 74 9.73 0.79 -12.86
N ASP A 75 9.40 2.03 -12.49
CA ASP A 75 8.54 2.32 -11.34
C ASP A 75 7.07 1.96 -11.65
N ILE A 76 6.61 2.20 -12.88
CA ILE A 76 5.27 1.79 -13.32
C ILE A 76 5.09 0.27 -13.15
N ILE A 77 6.08 -0.53 -13.55
CA ILE A 77 5.97 -2.01 -13.50
C ILE A 77 6.25 -2.52 -12.08
N PHE A 78 7.42 -2.24 -11.55
CA PHE A 78 7.87 -2.85 -10.28
C PHE A 78 7.23 -2.21 -9.05
N GLY A 79 6.94 -0.89 -9.08
CA GLY A 79 6.19 -0.24 -8.01
C GLY A 79 4.76 -0.79 -7.91
N THR A 80 4.08 -0.96 -9.08
CA THR A 80 2.76 -1.62 -9.11
C THR A 80 2.82 -3.07 -8.65
N LEU A 81 3.85 -3.81 -9.04
CA LEU A 81 4.06 -5.20 -8.62
C LEU A 81 4.31 -5.29 -7.12
N ALA A 82 5.11 -4.40 -6.55
CA ALA A 82 5.37 -4.35 -5.10
C ALA A 82 4.07 -4.10 -4.31
N THR A 83 3.27 -3.12 -4.74
CA THR A 83 1.96 -2.83 -4.14
C THR A 83 1.01 -4.01 -4.26
N LEU A 84 0.93 -4.67 -5.42
CA LEU A 84 0.08 -5.83 -5.63
C LEU A 84 0.50 -7.01 -4.72
N LEU A 85 1.79 -7.34 -4.69
CA LEU A 85 2.32 -8.42 -3.85
C LEU A 85 2.09 -8.13 -2.37
N GLY A 86 2.38 -6.91 -1.92
CA GLY A 86 2.11 -6.46 -0.56
C GLY A 86 0.64 -6.63 -0.19
N ALA A 87 -0.28 -6.16 -1.06
CA ALA A 87 -1.72 -6.27 -0.85
C ALA A 87 -2.22 -7.73 -0.80
N VAL A 88 -1.72 -8.60 -1.68
CA VAL A 88 -2.09 -10.02 -1.69
C VAL A 88 -1.61 -10.71 -0.41
N ILE A 89 -0.36 -10.51 -0.01
CA ILE A 89 0.19 -11.14 1.20
C ILE A 89 -0.52 -10.60 2.45
N SER A 90 -0.80 -9.29 2.53
CA SER A 90 -1.59 -8.67 3.60
C SER A 90 -2.98 -9.31 3.72
N PHE A 91 -3.65 -9.53 2.58
CA PHE A 91 -4.93 -10.24 2.53
C PHE A 91 -4.82 -11.65 3.08
N LEU A 92 -3.84 -12.44 2.63
CA LEU A 92 -3.66 -13.83 3.05
C LEU A 92 -3.38 -13.94 4.56
N LEU A 93 -2.60 -13.02 5.12
CA LEU A 93 -2.24 -13.03 6.54
C LEU A 93 -3.35 -12.51 7.45
N ALA A 94 -4.08 -11.47 7.04
CA ALA A 94 -4.92 -10.71 7.94
C ALA A 94 -6.42 -10.78 7.66
N TYR A 95 -6.86 -11.14 6.45
CA TYR A 95 -8.30 -11.20 6.12
C TYR A 95 -8.98 -12.37 6.82
N ARG A 96 -10.15 -12.09 7.43
CA ARG A 96 -11.02 -13.10 8.06
C ARG A 96 -12.46 -12.78 7.72
N LYS A 97 -13.03 -13.53 6.78
CA LYS A 97 -14.39 -13.29 6.24
C LYS A 97 -15.47 -13.26 7.32
N ASN A 98 -15.39 -14.16 8.29
CA ASN A 98 -16.43 -14.32 9.32
C ASN A 98 -16.16 -13.50 10.59
N ASP A 99 -15.01 -12.86 10.66
CA ASP A 99 -14.60 -12.09 11.84
C ASP A 99 -13.71 -10.89 11.42
N ILE A 100 -14.29 -10.01 10.59
CA ILE A 100 -13.54 -8.91 9.98
C ILE A 100 -13.03 -7.91 11.02
N THR A 101 -13.80 -7.66 12.08
CA THR A 101 -13.48 -6.63 13.09
C THR A 101 -13.20 -7.17 14.48
N GLY A 102 -13.34 -8.48 14.68
CA GLY A 102 -13.13 -9.16 15.96
C GLY A 102 -11.77 -9.86 16.08
N GLY A 103 -11.70 -10.83 17.00
CA GLY A 103 -10.50 -11.57 17.30
C GLY A 103 -9.35 -10.68 17.76
N ASN A 104 -8.11 -11.12 17.52
CA ASN A 104 -6.94 -10.29 17.81
C ASN A 104 -6.70 -9.25 16.70
N PHE A 105 -7.56 -8.22 16.65
CA PHE A 105 -7.57 -7.18 15.63
C PHE A 105 -6.22 -6.47 15.51
N THR A 106 -5.60 -6.16 16.65
CA THR A 106 -4.29 -5.47 16.67
C THR A 106 -3.20 -6.29 15.98
N LEU A 107 -3.10 -7.58 16.32
CA LEU A 107 -2.13 -8.47 15.67
C LEU A 107 -2.38 -8.56 14.16
N ARG A 108 -3.63 -8.65 13.74
CA ARG A 108 -4.00 -8.72 12.31
C ARG A 108 -3.67 -7.42 11.58
N ALA A 109 -3.89 -6.27 12.21
CA ALA A 109 -3.52 -4.98 11.63
C ALA A 109 -1.99 -4.87 11.45
N ILE A 110 -1.22 -5.31 12.45
CA ILE A 110 0.24 -5.36 12.36
C ILE A 110 0.68 -6.33 11.24
N LEU A 111 0.12 -7.53 11.20
CA LEU A 111 0.43 -8.53 10.16
C LEU A 111 0.06 -8.04 8.76
N ALA A 112 -0.98 -7.21 8.61
CA ALA A 112 -1.34 -6.62 7.33
C ALA A 112 -0.40 -5.48 6.90
N ALA A 113 0.23 -4.80 7.85
CA ALA A 113 1.13 -3.69 7.58
C ALA A 113 2.56 -4.12 7.19
N ILE A 114 3.00 -5.32 7.60
CA ILE A 114 4.35 -5.83 7.34
C ILE A 114 4.62 -6.08 5.84
N PRO A 115 3.75 -6.77 5.07
CA PRO A 115 4.04 -7.12 3.68
C PRO A 115 4.36 -5.93 2.77
N PRO A 116 3.62 -4.81 2.78
CA PRO A 116 3.99 -3.64 1.97
C PRO A 116 5.39 -3.11 2.27
N VAL A 117 5.78 -3.07 3.56
CA VAL A 117 7.13 -2.65 3.97
C VAL A 117 8.19 -3.56 3.35
N ILE A 118 7.99 -4.88 3.43
CA ILE A 118 8.97 -5.85 2.90
C ILE A 118 9.02 -5.80 1.37
N THR A 119 7.87 -5.82 0.70
CA THR A 119 7.84 -5.86 -0.77
C THR A 119 8.44 -4.60 -1.39
N ASN A 120 8.14 -3.42 -0.84
CA ASN A 120 8.73 -2.18 -1.31
C ASN A 120 10.22 -2.10 -0.99
N ALA A 121 10.67 -2.48 0.21
CA ALA A 121 12.08 -2.50 0.57
C ALA A 121 12.93 -3.43 -0.31
N LEU A 122 12.34 -4.50 -0.85
CA LEU A 122 13.05 -5.42 -1.75
C LEU A 122 13.00 -4.98 -3.22
N LEU A 123 11.88 -4.43 -3.69
CA LEU A 123 11.71 -4.13 -5.12
C LEU A 123 12.09 -2.70 -5.51
N ILE A 124 11.80 -1.71 -4.68
CA ILE A 124 12.04 -0.30 -5.02
C ILE A 124 13.53 0.05 -5.17
N PRO A 125 14.49 -0.50 -4.37
CA PRO A 125 15.91 -0.25 -4.63
C PRO A 125 16.36 -0.66 -6.02
N ILE A 126 15.79 -1.72 -6.60
CA ILE A 126 16.08 -2.15 -7.98
C ILE A 126 15.61 -1.09 -8.97
N VAL A 127 14.42 -0.53 -8.75
CA VAL A 127 13.88 0.57 -9.57
C VAL A 127 14.80 1.80 -9.50
N ILE A 128 15.19 2.19 -8.29
CA ILE A 128 16.08 3.35 -8.07
C ILE A 128 17.40 3.17 -8.81
N PHE A 129 18.00 1.99 -8.78
CA PHE A 129 19.24 1.70 -9.51
C PHE A 129 19.09 1.78 -11.02
N GLN A 130 17.90 1.47 -11.56
CA GLN A 130 17.66 1.61 -12.99
C GLN A 130 17.41 3.06 -13.41
N MET A 131 16.90 3.88 -12.49
CA MET A 131 16.59 5.28 -12.76
C MET A 131 17.77 6.22 -12.44
N SER A 132 18.71 5.78 -11.60
CA SER A 132 19.90 6.54 -11.14
C SER A 132 21.19 5.78 -11.48
N PRO A 133 21.66 5.83 -12.75
CA PRO A 133 22.85 5.11 -13.18
C PRO A 133 24.15 5.54 -12.45
N GLU A 134 24.15 6.74 -11.88
CA GLU A 134 25.26 7.31 -11.09
C GLU A 134 25.45 6.63 -9.73
N LEU A 135 24.44 5.92 -9.21
CA LEU A 135 24.56 5.21 -7.94
C LEU A 135 25.45 3.96 -8.09
N PRO A 136 26.42 3.76 -7.18
CA PRO A 136 27.24 2.56 -7.18
C PRO A 136 26.38 1.32 -6.99
N ARG A 137 26.44 0.37 -7.93
CA ARG A 137 25.68 -0.89 -7.87
C ARG A 137 26.36 -1.91 -6.95
N THR A 138 26.52 -1.56 -5.69
CA THR A 138 27.11 -2.43 -4.66
C THR A 138 26.02 -2.98 -3.73
N PHE A 139 26.31 -4.11 -3.08
CA PHE A 139 25.42 -4.68 -2.06
C PHE A 139 25.17 -3.68 -0.91
N GLY A 140 26.20 -2.92 -0.52
CA GLY A 140 26.09 -1.89 0.53
C GLY A 140 25.09 -0.79 0.13
N THR A 141 25.19 -0.26 -1.09
CA THR A 141 24.25 0.76 -1.60
C THR A 141 22.84 0.21 -1.68
N TYR A 142 22.65 -1.05 -2.13
CA TYR A 142 21.33 -1.69 -2.13
C TYR A 142 20.74 -1.76 -0.73
N MET A 143 21.50 -2.21 0.26
CA MET A 143 21.03 -2.31 1.64
C MET A 143 20.66 -0.95 2.24
N LEU A 144 21.47 0.08 2.00
CA LEU A 144 21.16 1.44 2.46
C LEU A 144 19.85 1.96 1.84
N THR A 145 19.68 1.79 0.53
CA THR A 145 18.45 2.19 -0.17
C THR A 145 17.24 1.38 0.32
N ALA A 146 17.42 0.07 0.55
CA ALA A 146 16.35 -0.79 1.08
C ALA A 146 15.93 -0.39 2.50
N LEU A 147 16.88 -0.02 3.35
CA LEU A 147 16.60 0.46 4.70
C LEU A 147 15.87 1.81 4.67
N ASP A 148 16.23 2.70 3.76
CA ASP A 148 15.59 4.00 3.59
C ASP A 148 14.13 3.85 3.13
N VAL A 149 13.89 3.00 2.13
CA VAL A 149 12.54 2.65 1.68
C VAL A 149 11.75 1.98 2.81
N ALA A 150 12.35 1.00 3.52
CA ALA A 150 11.69 0.32 4.63
C ALA A 150 11.28 1.29 5.74
N TRP A 151 12.10 2.28 6.03
CA TRP A 151 11.81 3.30 7.03
C TRP A 151 10.62 4.17 6.64
N GLY A 152 10.55 4.59 5.37
CA GLY A 152 9.42 5.31 4.81
C GLY A 152 8.12 4.52 4.85
N GLU A 153 8.18 3.27 4.43
CA GLU A 153 7.06 2.35 4.45
C GLU A 153 6.59 2.03 5.88
N LEU A 154 7.51 1.92 6.84
CA LEU A 154 7.17 1.69 8.23
C LEU A 154 6.31 2.84 8.80
N ILE A 155 6.59 4.07 8.40
CA ILE A 155 5.79 5.23 8.79
C ILE A 155 4.45 5.22 8.05
N CYS A 156 4.46 5.08 6.72
CA CYS A 156 3.26 5.21 5.89
C CYS A 156 2.34 3.98 6.00
N ALA A 157 2.82 2.79 5.65
CA ALA A 157 2.03 1.56 5.71
C ALA A 157 1.93 1.02 7.14
N GLY A 158 3.01 1.13 7.94
CA GLY A 158 3.05 0.68 9.32
C GLY A 158 2.20 1.56 10.23
N ILE A 159 2.69 2.74 10.59
CA ILE A 159 2.05 3.59 11.62
C ILE A 159 0.72 4.14 11.11
N LEU A 160 0.71 4.83 9.96
CA LEU A 160 -0.52 5.43 9.42
C LEU A 160 -1.52 4.36 8.97
N GLY A 161 -1.06 3.24 8.38
CA GLY A 161 -1.93 2.14 7.96
C GLY A 161 -2.61 1.46 9.14
N VAL A 162 -1.87 1.12 10.21
CA VAL A 162 -2.47 0.56 11.43
C VAL A 162 -3.42 1.55 12.07
N GLY A 163 -3.07 2.84 12.13
CA GLY A 163 -3.97 3.91 12.59
C GLY A 163 -5.26 3.97 11.79
N LEU A 164 -5.17 3.88 10.45
CA LEU A 164 -6.32 3.82 9.55
C LEU A 164 -7.20 2.59 9.82
N ALA A 165 -6.59 1.42 10.08
CA ALA A 165 -7.34 0.21 10.43
C ALA A 165 -8.18 0.41 11.70
N PHE A 166 -7.61 1.01 12.74
CA PHE A 166 -8.33 1.31 13.97
C PHE A 166 -9.43 2.36 13.75
N ALA A 167 -9.19 3.39 12.94
CA ALA A 167 -10.19 4.39 12.60
C ALA A 167 -11.38 3.80 11.82
N LEU A 168 -11.11 2.85 10.91
CA LEU A 168 -12.16 2.21 10.10
C LEU A 168 -12.94 1.12 10.86
N ARG A 169 -12.34 0.48 11.86
CA ARG A 169 -12.94 -0.62 12.63
C ARG A 169 -14.38 -0.35 13.10
N PRO A 170 -14.69 0.77 13.79
CA PRO A 170 -16.05 1.02 14.29
C PRO A 170 -17.06 1.22 13.16
N TYR A 171 -16.68 1.83 12.05
CA TYR A 171 -17.57 2.03 10.90
C TYR A 171 -17.89 0.69 10.22
N ILE A 172 -16.87 -0.14 9.99
CA ILE A 172 -17.06 -1.46 9.39
C ILE A 172 -17.92 -2.34 10.29
N LYS A 173 -17.70 -2.34 11.62
CA LYS A 173 -18.52 -3.07 12.57
C LYS A 173 -20.00 -2.66 12.48
N ARG A 174 -20.28 -1.36 12.51
CA ARG A 174 -21.66 -0.85 12.37
C ARG A 174 -22.33 -1.25 11.05
N MET A 175 -21.57 -1.35 9.95
CA MET A 175 -22.10 -1.78 8.65
C MET A 175 -22.40 -3.28 8.63
N LEU A 176 -21.64 -4.09 9.35
CA LEU A 176 -21.86 -5.54 9.47
C LEU A 176 -23.05 -5.86 10.37
N ASP A 177 -23.23 -5.12 11.47
CA ASP A 177 -24.32 -5.31 12.45
C ASP A 177 -25.70 -4.92 11.87
N LYS A 178 -25.74 -4.15 10.77
CA LYS A 178 -26.98 -3.75 10.06
C LYS A 178 -27.43 -4.72 8.97
N LYS A 179 -26.68 -5.79 8.71
CA LYS A 179 -27.02 -6.84 7.73
C LYS A 179 -27.62 -8.06 8.39
#